data_cbd8317c839433f7ff77b0af66a98cf8
#
_entry.id   cbd8317c839433f7ff77b0af66a98cf8
#
_cell.length_a   1.000
_cell.length_b   1.000
_cell.length_c   1.000
_cell.angle_alpha   90.00
_cell.angle_beta   90.00
_cell.angle_gamma   90.00
#
_symmetry.space_group_name_H-M   'P 1'
#
loop_
_entity.id
_entity.type
_entity.pdbx_description
1 polymer ?
#
loop_
_entity_poly.entity_id
_entity_poly.type
_entity_poly.pdbx_seq_one_letter_code
_entity_poly.pdbx_strand_id
1 'polypeptide(L)'
;MRISLLAGLMVLLTSLAALAQQASAQTAVDDPAPMQSLLQEQSAVILKSSRKTIAPAIAAIAGSELPQAQAVLQAWQAKALWMRKSDGLFFRGEKLESKSYRLFDFDSGAVIGEFPKSDLKQIKPNSGIRAMIATALVQFQLSDPDPARRHEALLAIERAPAAALLAPLRASIDNE
;
A
#
# COMPACT_ATOMS: atom_id res chain seq x y z
N MET A 1 38.12 -51.40 -43.86
CA MET A 1 38.50 -50.03 -43.66
C MET A 1 37.34 -49.11 -44.07
N ARG A 2 36.33 -49.02 -43.23
CA ARG A 2 35.15 -48.15 -43.38
C ARG A 2 34.45 -48.12 -42.04
N ILE A 3 34.77 -47.16 -41.17
CA ILE A 3 34.00 -46.81 -39.99
C ILE A 3 34.44 -45.38 -39.64
N SER A 4 33.50 -44.51 -39.41
CA SER A 4 33.61 -43.19 -38.83
C SER A 4 33.17 -42.01 -39.71
N LEU A 5 31.85 -41.91 -39.88
CA LEU A 5 31.26 -40.61 -40.37
C LEU A 5 29.78 -40.55 -39.90
N LEU A 6 29.53 -40.73 -38.61
CA LEU A 6 28.15 -40.62 -38.06
C LEU A 6 28.10 -40.09 -36.60
N ALA A 7 29.08 -39.34 -36.17
CA ALA A 7 29.11 -38.79 -34.84
C ALA A 7 29.09 -37.23 -34.80
N GLY A 8 28.87 -36.56 -35.93
CA GLY A 8 28.98 -35.07 -36.04
C GLY A 8 27.66 -34.31 -36.12
N LEU A 9 26.48 -34.95 -36.11
CA LEU A 9 25.19 -34.29 -36.38
C LEU A 9 24.21 -34.20 -35.20
N MET A 10 24.61 -34.59 -34.03
CA MET A 10 23.70 -34.63 -32.89
C MET A 10 23.99 -33.58 -31.79
N VAL A 11 24.98 -32.71 -31.97
CA VAL A 11 25.37 -31.68 -31.00
C VAL A 11 24.85 -30.28 -31.36
N LEU A 12 24.30 -30.11 -32.56
CA LEU A 12 23.86 -28.78 -33.04
C LEU A 12 22.36 -28.48 -32.83
N LEU A 13 21.57 -29.38 -32.27
CA LEU A 13 20.12 -29.22 -32.07
C LEU A 13 19.71 -28.88 -30.61
N THR A 14 20.63 -28.88 -29.66
CA THR A 14 20.31 -28.58 -28.25
C THR A 14 20.56 -27.12 -27.85
N SER A 15 21.18 -26.30 -28.70
CA SER A 15 21.50 -24.90 -28.38
C SER A 15 20.44 -23.87 -28.81
N LEU A 16 19.40 -24.28 -29.53
CA LEU A 16 18.34 -23.36 -29.98
C LEU A 16 17.13 -23.30 -29.01
N ALA A 17 17.00 -24.24 -28.08
CA ALA A 17 15.90 -24.25 -27.09
C ALA A 17 16.19 -23.39 -25.85
N ALA A 18 17.45 -23.01 -25.61
CA ALA A 18 17.81 -22.20 -24.44
C ALA A 18 17.65 -20.68 -24.65
N LEU A 19 17.54 -20.21 -25.89
CA LEU A 19 17.31 -18.78 -26.16
C LEU A 19 15.84 -18.36 -26.12
N ALA A 20 14.91 -19.31 -26.20
CA ALA A 20 13.47 -18.99 -26.18
C ALA A 20 12.92 -18.83 -24.76
N GLN A 21 13.64 -19.22 -23.73
CA GLN A 21 13.19 -19.12 -22.32
C GLN A 21 13.64 -17.85 -21.61
N GLN A 22 14.50 -17.03 -22.20
CA GLN A 22 14.92 -15.75 -21.64
C GLN A 22 14.08 -14.54 -22.12
N ALA A 23 13.17 -14.75 -23.06
CA ALA A 23 12.34 -13.66 -23.60
C ALA A 23 11.00 -13.48 -22.85
N SER A 24 10.70 -14.32 -21.83
CA SER A 24 9.45 -14.21 -21.07
C SER A 24 9.57 -13.53 -19.70
N ALA A 25 10.75 -12.97 -19.39
CA ALA A 25 11.00 -12.33 -18.11
C ALA A 25 11.08 -10.79 -18.19
N GLN A 26 10.72 -10.17 -19.31
CA GLN A 26 10.88 -8.74 -19.51
C GLN A 26 9.68 -8.09 -20.16
N THR A 27 8.51 -8.19 -19.52
CA THR A 27 7.42 -7.20 -19.67
C THR A 27 6.59 -7.23 -18.40
N ALA A 28 7.18 -7.05 -17.24
CA ALA A 28 6.53 -6.33 -16.17
C ALA A 28 6.66 -4.85 -16.58
N VAL A 29 5.70 -4.36 -17.36
CA VAL A 29 5.44 -2.94 -17.48
C VAL A 29 5.39 -2.41 -16.06
N ASP A 30 6.20 -1.40 -15.77
CA ASP A 30 6.24 -0.65 -14.51
C ASP A 30 4.89 0.09 -14.35
N ASP A 31 3.81 -0.65 -14.20
CA ASP A 31 2.55 -0.10 -13.76
C ASP A 31 2.72 0.19 -12.27
N PRO A 32 2.66 1.45 -11.85
CA PRO A 32 2.90 1.79 -10.46
C PRO A 32 1.92 1.00 -9.61
N ALA A 33 2.45 0.35 -8.57
CA ALA A 33 1.69 -0.49 -7.66
C ALA A 33 0.39 0.23 -7.23
N PRO A 34 -0.76 -0.45 -7.16
CA PRO A 34 -2.08 0.18 -7.11
C PRO A 34 -2.24 1.18 -5.97
N MET A 35 -1.70 0.87 -4.78
CA MET A 35 -1.77 1.78 -3.63
C MET A 35 -0.90 3.00 -3.85
N GLN A 36 0.28 2.84 -4.43
CA GLN A 36 1.17 3.96 -4.73
C GLN A 36 0.54 4.90 -5.76
N SER A 37 -0.11 4.38 -6.80
CA SER A 37 -0.86 5.18 -7.79
C SER A 37 -1.95 6.01 -7.13
N LEU A 38 -2.75 5.40 -6.26
CA LEU A 38 -3.80 6.10 -5.51
C LEU A 38 -3.22 7.21 -4.62
N LEU A 39 -2.12 6.94 -3.92
CA LEU A 39 -1.45 7.94 -3.08
C LEU A 39 -0.87 9.10 -3.90
N GLN A 40 -0.37 8.84 -5.12
CA GLN A 40 0.10 9.87 -6.04
C GLN A 40 -1.05 10.77 -6.53
N GLU A 41 -2.19 10.21 -6.90
CA GLU A 41 -3.39 10.97 -7.28
C GLU A 41 -3.84 11.91 -6.16
N GLN A 42 -3.78 11.44 -4.92
CA GLN A 42 -4.18 12.21 -3.74
C GLN A 42 -3.04 13.08 -3.15
N SER A 43 -1.84 13.06 -3.73
CA SER A 43 -0.63 13.65 -3.15
C SER A 43 -0.76 15.14 -2.83
N ALA A 44 -1.36 15.92 -3.73
CA ALA A 44 -1.55 17.37 -3.54
C ALA A 44 -2.34 17.70 -2.28
N VAL A 45 -3.34 16.89 -1.95
CA VAL A 45 -4.21 17.04 -0.78
C VAL A 45 -3.51 16.50 0.48
N ILE A 46 -2.89 15.33 0.38
CA ILE A 46 -2.14 14.68 1.46
C ILE A 46 -0.99 15.58 1.95
N LEU A 47 -0.24 16.18 1.03
CA LEU A 47 0.92 17.02 1.34
C LEU A 47 0.53 18.34 2.01
N LYS A 48 -0.67 18.87 1.75
CA LYS A 48 -1.21 20.06 2.42
C LYS A 48 -1.77 19.76 3.80
N SER A 49 -2.23 18.54 4.06
CA SER A 49 -2.78 18.06 5.34
C SER A 49 -3.76 19.02 6.01
N SER A 50 -4.67 19.60 5.23
CA SER A 50 -5.68 20.53 5.74
C SER A 50 -6.96 19.78 6.14
N ARG A 51 -7.46 19.97 7.37
CA ARG A 51 -8.73 19.37 7.83
C ARG A 51 -9.91 19.69 6.90
N LYS A 52 -9.88 20.84 6.23
CA LYS A 52 -10.99 21.26 5.35
C LYS A 52 -11.03 20.50 4.02
N THR A 53 -9.88 20.00 3.56
CA THR A 53 -9.74 19.43 2.21
C THR A 53 -9.33 17.97 2.20
N ILE A 54 -8.98 17.36 3.35
CA ILE A 54 -8.39 16.02 3.41
C ILE A 54 -9.42 14.89 3.29
N ALA A 55 -10.71 15.18 3.56
CA ALA A 55 -11.75 14.15 3.61
C ALA A 55 -11.83 13.29 2.34
N PRO A 56 -11.78 13.86 1.11
CA PRO A 56 -11.82 13.04 -0.11
C PRO A 56 -10.64 12.07 -0.23
N ALA A 57 -9.42 12.48 0.19
CA ALA A 57 -8.27 11.59 0.14
C ALA A 57 -8.38 10.42 1.13
N ILE A 58 -8.88 10.69 2.36
CA ILE A 58 -9.13 9.63 3.34
C ILE A 58 -10.21 8.67 2.81
N ALA A 59 -11.31 9.21 2.24
CA ALA A 59 -12.39 8.42 1.68
C ALA A 59 -11.92 7.58 0.48
N ALA A 60 -11.11 8.15 -0.42
CA ALA A 60 -10.55 7.43 -1.57
C ALA A 60 -9.67 6.25 -1.12
N ILE A 61 -8.80 6.45 -0.12
CA ILE A 61 -7.97 5.36 0.42
C ILE A 61 -8.85 4.30 1.10
N ALA A 62 -9.78 4.74 1.96
CA ALA A 62 -10.63 3.82 2.71
C ALA A 62 -11.58 3.00 1.82
N GLY A 63 -12.09 3.59 0.73
CA GLY A 63 -13.00 2.95 -0.23
C GLY A 63 -12.32 2.31 -1.44
N SER A 64 -10.99 2.22 -1.47
CA SER A 64 -10.26 1.68 -2.62
C SER A 64 -10.35 0.16 -2.76
N GLU A 65 -10.87 -0.55 -1.76
CA GLU A 65 -10.89 -2.02 -1.68
C GLU A 65 -9.49 -2.67 -1.75
N LEU A 66 -8.41 -1.86 -1.73
CA LEU A 66 -7.05 -2.37 -1.72
C LEU A 66 -6.69 -2.92 -0.34
N PRO A 67 -6.07 -4.10 -0.24
CA PRO A 67 -5.74 -4.71 1.05
C PRO A 67 -4.78 -3.86 1.89
N GLN A 68 -4.03 -2.95 1.27
CA GLN A 68 -3.10 -2.04 1.94
C GLN A 68 -3.75 -0.78 2.52
N ALA A 69 -5.02 -0.50 2.17
CA ALA A 69 -5.71 0.74 2.57
C ALA A 69 -5.71 0.96 4.09
N GLN A 70 -6.01 -0.08 4.84
CA GLN A 70 -5.98 -0.02 6.30
C GLN A 70 -4.58 0.31 6.83
N ALA A 71 -3.53 -0.34 6.30
CA ALA A 71 -2.15 -0.13 6.72
C ALA A 71 -1.67 1.31 6.43
N VAL A 72 -2.07 1.88 5.30
CA VAL A 72 -1.77 3.28 4.95
C VAL A 72 -2.42 4.25 5.95
N LEU A 73 -3.70 4.07 6.25
CA LEU A 73 -4.42 4.92 7.19
C LEU A 73 -3.85 4.80 8.61
N GLN A 74 -3.51 3.60 9.05
CA GLN A 74 -2.84 3.35 10.34
C GLN A 74 -1.46 4.02 10.40
N ALA A 75 -0.64 3.86 9.37
CA ALA A 75 0.66 4.53 9.28
C ALA A 75 0.52 6.05 9.30
N TRP A 76 -0.48 6.60 8.61
CA TRP A 76 -0.75 8.04 8.62
C TRP A 76 -1.17 8.51 10.01
N GLN A 77 -2.11 7.82 10.66
CA GLN A 77 -2.57 8.13 12.02
C GLN A 77 -1.41 8.12 13.04
N ALA A 78 -0.52 7.12 12.92
CA ALA A 78 0.66 6.94 13.76
C ALA A 78 1.82 7.91 13.42
N LYS A 79 1.67 8.81 12.43
CA LYS A 79 2.74 9.69 11.91
C LYS A 79 3.92 8.91 11.28
N ALA A 80 3.67 7.71 10.81
CA ALA A 80 4.62 6.84 10.13
C ALA A 80 4.50 6.90 8.60
N LEU A 81 3.62 7.75 8.05
CA LEU A 81 3.53 8.02 6.63
C LEU A 81 4.58 9.06 6.22
N TRP A 82 5.42 8.69 5.27
CA TRP A 82 6.49 9.52 4.75
C TRP A 82 6.45 9.59 3.23
N MET A 83 6.82 10.73 2.67
CA MET A 83 7.09 10.91 1.25
C MET A 83 8.59 11.05 1.03
N ARG A 84 9.14 10.29 0.09
CA ARG A 84 10.51 10.45 -0.37
C ARG A 84 10.58 11.61 -1.35
N LYS A 85 11.49 12.56 -1.10
CA LYS A 85 11.55 13.82 -1.87
C LYS A 85 12.07 13.65 -3.30
N SER A 86 12.87 12.62 -3.55
CA SER A 86 13.50 12.39 -4.86
C SER A 86 12.51 12.04 -5.96
N ASP A 87 11.41 11.35 -5.60
CA ASP A 87 10.41 10.84 -6.55
C ASP A 87 8.96 11.11 -6.13
N GLY A 88 8.76 11.63 -4.93
CA GLY A 88 7.43 11.92 -4.40
C GLY A 88 6.64 10.70 -3.93
N LEU A 89 7.23 9.50 -3.93
CA LEU A 89 6.56 8.27 -3.53
C LEU A 89 6.33 8.19 -2.01
N PHE A 90 5.27 7.50 -1.61
CA PHE A 90 4.86 7.37 -0.21
C PHE A 90 5.23 6.01 0.37
N PHE A 91 5.68 6.01 1.62
CA PHE A 91 6.19 4.83 2.31
C PHE A 91 5.78 4.83 3.78
N ARG A 92 5.71 3.66 4.38
CA ARG A 92 5.73 3.53 5.83
C ARG A 92 7.17 3.65 6.32
N GLY A 93 7.44 4.59 7.21
CA GLY A 93 8.78 4.80 7.77
C GLY A 93 8.88 4.41 9.23
N GLU A 94 9.92 3.67 9.55
CA GLU A 94 10.32 3.29 10.90
C GLU A 94 11.58 4.04 11.29
N LYS A 95 11.58 4.69 12.46
CA LYS A 95 12.71 5.49 12.92
C LYS A 95 13.83 4.58 13.39
N LEU A 96 15.05 4.87 12.96
CA LEU A 96 16.29 4.27 13.42
C LEU A 96 17.05 5.21 14.37
N GLU A 97 18.08 4.71 15.05
CA GLU A 97 18.83 5.46 16.08
C GLU A 97 19.55 6.70 15.52
N SER A 98 20.07 6.65 14.30
CA SER A 98 20.95 7.66 13.68
C SER A 98 20.22 8.80 12.97
N LYS A 99 18.98 9.19 13.36
CA LYS A 99 18.12 10.16 12.66
C LYS A 99 17.79 9.76 11.21
N SER A 100 17.92 8.48 10.88
CA SER A 100 17.48 7.86 9.64
C SER A 100 16.18 7.10 9.84
N TYR A 101 15.56 6.74 8.71
CA TYR A 101 14.31 6.00 8.67
C TYR A 101 14.44 4.86 7.68
N ARG A 102 14.02 3.67 8.09
CA ARG A 102 13.83 2.53 7.19
C ARG A 102 12.46 2.67 6.54
N LEU A 103 12.43 2.64 5.22
CA LEU A 103 11.20 2.75 4.45
C LEU A 103 10.71 1.39 4.00
N PHE A 104 9.39 1.21 4.07
CA PHE A 104 8.69 0.01 3.63
C PHE A 104 7.66 0.43 2.58
N ASP A 105 7.66 -0.27 1.48
CA ASP A 105 6.65 -0.11 0.44
C ASP A 105 5.29 -0.65 0.93
N PHE A 106 4.20 0.03 0.58
CA PHE A 106 2.88 -0.37 1.03
C PHE A 106 2.31 -1.56 0.26
N ASP A 107 2.61 -1.66 -1.03
CA ASP A 107 2.05 -2.70 -1.89
C ASP A 107 2.73 -4.05 -1.66
N SER A 108 4.06 -4.06 -1.62
CA SER A 108 4.86 -5.27 -1.45
C SER A 108 5.24 -5.59 0.00
N GLY A 109 5.18 -4.59 0.90
CA GLY A 109 5.73 -4.69 2.25
C GLY A 109 7.26 -4.74 2.31
N ALA A 110 7.95 -4.66 1.17
CA ALA A 110 9.39 -4.78 1.09
C ALA A 110 10.11 -3.58 1.72
N VAL A 111 11.29 -3.83 2.26
CA VAL A 111 12.23 -2.78 2.69
C VAL A 111 12.83 -2.12 1.45
N ILE A 112 12.60 -0.81 1.29
CA ILE A 112 13.13 -0.02 0.18
C ILE A 112 14.57 0.45 0.49
N GLY A 113 14.88 0.63 1.76
CA GLY A 113 16.19 1.08 2.20
C GLY A 113 16.12 1.99 3.41
N GLU A 114 17.27 2.56 3.77
CA GLU A 114 17.41 3.50 4.88
C GLU A 114 17.77 4.89 4.33
N PHE A 115 17.03 5.89 4.78
CA PHE A 115 17.12 7.26 4.28
C PHE A 115 17.30 8.24 5.43
N PRO A 116 18.15 9.26 5.28
CA PRO A 116 18.25 10.34 6.24
C PRO A 116 16.94 11.14 6.25
N LYS A 117 16.58 11.70 7.39
CA LYS A 117 15.36 12.51 7.53
C LYS A 117 15.31 13.71 6.55
N SER A 118 16.47 14.22 6.13
CA SER A 118 16.59 15.32 5.15
C SER A 118 15.92 14.99 3.82
N ASP A 119 15.96 13.74 3.39
CA ASP A 119 15.48 13.27 2.09
C ASP A 119 14.00 12.91 2.11
N LEU A 120 13.40 12.99 3.31
CA LEU A 120 12.04 12.59 3.57
C LEU A 120 11.19 13.77 4.00
N LYS A 121 9.88 13.70 3.69
CA LYS A 121 8.84 14.59 4.24
C LYS A 121 7.84 13.77 5.01
N GLN A 122 7.77 13.98 6.33
CA GLN A 122 6.79 13.32 7.19
C GLN A 122 5.41 13.92 6.97
N ILE A 123 4.41 13.08 6.77
CA ILE A 123 3.02 13.50 6.65
C ILE A 123 2.37 13.44 8.03
N LYS A 124 2.28 14.63 8.67
CA LYS A 124 1.82 14.73 10.06
C LYS A 124 0.33 15.12 10.10
N PRO A 125 -0.57 14.20 10.49
CA PRO A 125 -1.96 14.55 10.68
C PRO A 125 -2.11 15.36 11.98
N ASN A 126 -2.89 16.45 11.92
CA ASN A 126 -3.34 17.14 13.13
C ASN A 126 -4.44 16.31 13.84
N SER A 127 -4.90 16.78 15.02
CA SER A 127 -5.90 16.07 15.82
C SER A 127 -7.21 15.81 15.05
N GLY A 128 -7.67 16.79 14.27
CA GLY A 128 -8.89 16.67 13.47
C GLY A 128 -8.74 15.64 12.33
N ILE A 129 -7.60 15.60 11.65
CA ILE A 129 -7.31 14.62 10.62
C ILE A 129 -7.20 13.22 11.24
N ARG A 130 -6.56 13.09 12.40
CA ARG A 130 -6.49 11.81 13.12
C ARG A 130 -7.87 11.27 13.49
N ALA A 131 -8.78 12.15 13.92
CA ALA A 131 -10.16 11.75 14.20
C ALA A 131 -10.88 11.25 12.93
N MET A 132 -10.71 11.94 11.79
CA MET A 132 -11.27 11.50 10.50
C MET A 132 -10.71 10.14 10.05
N ILE A 133 -9.40 9.93 10.20
CA ILE A 133 -8.74 8.65 9.90
C ILE A 133 -9.28 7.55 10.85
N ALA A 134 -9.41 7.85 12.14
CA ALA A 134 -9.98 6.91 13.10
C ALA A 134 -11.40 6.47 12.71
N THR A 135 -12.25 7.43 12.30
CA THR A 135 -13.59 7.11 11.77
C THR A 135 -13.51 6.21 10.53
N ALA A 136 -12.61 6.51 9.58
CA ALA A 136 -12.43 5.68 8.39
C ALA A 136 -11.90 4.27 8.71
N LEU A 137 -11.08 4.12 9.74
CA LEU A 137 -10.55 2.82 10.17
C LEU A 137 -11.62 1.90 10.79
N VAL A 138 -12.70 2.46 11.36
CA VAL A 138 -13.80 1.65 11.92
C VAL A 138 -14.45 0.76 10.86
N GLN A 139 -14.55 1.21 9.60
CA GLN A 139 -15.13 0.37 8.53
C GLN A 139 -14.40 -0.96 8.34
N PHE A 140 -13.07 -0.98 8.49
CA PHE A 140 -12.29 -2.23 8.37
C PHE A 140 -12.54 -3.17 9.54
N GLN A 141 -12.86 -2.63 10.72
CA GLN A 141 -13.23 -3.43 11.89
C GLN A 141 -14.64 -4.04 11.75
N LEU A 142 -15.56 -3.37 11.05
CA LEU A 142 -16.89 -3.92 10.76
C LEU A 142 -16.85 -5.16 9.85
N SER A 143 -15.80 -5.29 9.04
CA SER A 143 -15.59 -6.44 8.16
C SER A 143 -14.55 -7.43 8.72
N ASP A 144 -14.15 -7.30 9.99
CA ASP A 144 -13.18 -8.21 10.61
C ASP A 144 -13.77 -9.61 10.71
N PRO A 145 -13.02 -10.68 10.39
CA PRO A 145 -13.48 -12.06 10.55
C PRO A 145 -13.81 -12.42 12.01
N ASP A 146 -13.18 -11.76 12.98
CA ASP A 146 -13.48 -11.95 14.40
C ASP A 146 -14.75 -11.21 14.81
N PRO A 147 -15.83 -11.90 15.22
CA PRO A 147 -17.08 -11.28 15.63
C PRO A 147 -16.93 -10.37 16.86
N ALA A 148 -15.96 -10.64 17.74
CA ALA A 148 -15.71 -9.77 18.90
C ALA A 148 -15.22 -8.39 18.44
N ARG A 149 -14.34 -8.34 17.45
CA ARG A 149 -13.85 -7.08 16.86
C ARG A 149 -14.93 -6.33 16.10
N ARG A 150 -15.81 -7.03 15.38
CA ARG A 150 -16.98 -6.41 14.75
C ARG A 150 -17.91 -5.79 15.80
N HIS A 151 -18.15 -6.50 16.88
CA HIS A 151 -18.98 -5.98 18.00
C HIS A 151 -18.35 -4.74 18.65
N GLU A 152 -17.04 -4.73 18.89
CA GLU A 152 -16.31 -3.55 19.40
C GLU A 152 -16.45 -2.34 18.46
N ALA A 153 -16.39 -2.57 17.14
CA ALA A 153 -16.60 -1.53 16.14
C ALA A 153 -18.01 -0.93 16.23
N LEU A 154 -19.04 -1.76 16.38
CA LEU A 154 -20.42 -1.31 16.56
C LEU A 154 -20.58 -0.46 17.82
N LEU A 155 -20.01 -0.87 18.95
CA LEU A 155 -20.01 -0.10 20.20
C LEU A 155 -19.24 1.23 20.04
N ALA A 156 -18.16 1.27 19.24
CA ALA A 156 -17.43 2.49 18.96
C ALA A 156 -18.28 3.47 18.13
N ILE A 157 -19.05 2.98 17.18
CA ILE A 157 -19.97 3.78 16.36
C ILE A 157 -21.14 4.32 17.22
N GLU A 158 -21.69 3.51 18.11
CA GLU A 158 -22.75 3.93 19.03
C GLU A 158 -22.29 5.11 19.92
N ARG A 159 -21.07 5.05 20.44
CA ARG A 159 -20.48 6.11 21.27
C ARG A 159 -20.14 7.39 20.50
N ALA A 160 -19.79 7.27 19.21
CA ALA A 160 -19.38 8.39 18.36
C ALA A 160 -19.94 8.24 16.94
N PRO A 161 -21.25 8.43 16.74
CA PRO A 161 -21.88 8.25 15.45
C PRO A 161 -21.35 9.29 14.45
N ALA A 162 -21.04 8.82 13.23
CA ALA A 162 -20.59 9.66 12.13
C ALA A 162 -21.33 9.28 10.84
N ALA A 163 -21.77 10.27 10.09
CA ALA A 163 -22.48 10.05 8.82
C ALA A 163 -21.67 9.20 7.82
N ALA A 164 -20.34 9.34 7.84
CA ALA A 164 -19.44 8.55 7.00
C ALA A 164 -19.48 7.04 7.29
N LEU A 165 -19.99 6.61 8.42
CA LEU A 165 -20.09 5.20 8.82
C LEU A 165 -21.43 4.54 8.41
N LEU A 166 -22.39 5.32 7.90
CA LEU A 166 -23.70 4.78 7.51
C LEU A 166 -23.60 3.77 6.35
N ALA A 167 -22.78 4.05 5.35
CA ALA A 167 -22.60 3.14 4.21
C ALA A 167 -21.86 1.86 4.63
N PRO A 168 -20.72 1.91 5.34
CA PRO A 168 -20.08 0.72 5.91
C PRO A 168 -21.00 -0.12 6.82
N LEU A 169 -21.82 0.52 7.66
CA LEU A 169 -22.79 -0.19 8.51
C LEU A 169 -23.84 -0.95 7.69
N ARG A 170 -24.38 -0.34 6.63
CA ARG A 170 -25.34 -1.02 5.76
C ARG A 170 -24.70 -2.21 5.07
N ALA A 171 -23.49 -2.03 4.52
CA ALA A 171 -22.75 -3.10 3.88
C ALA A 171 -22.43 -4.27 4.83
N SER A 172 -22.19 -4.00 6.13
CA SER A 172 -21.95 -5.07 7.09
C SER A 172 -23.20 -5.92 7.41
N ILE A 173 -24.40 -5.32 7.34
CA ILE A 173 -25.67 -6.02 7.53
C ILE A 173 -25.97 -6.96 6.35
N ASP A 174 -25.64 -6.52 5.13
CA ASP A 174 -25.90 -7.29 3.91
C ASP A 174 -24.96 -8.50 3.75
N ASN A 175 -23.88 -8.56 4.53
CA ASN A 175 -22.85 -9.61 4.49
C ASN A 175 -22.92 -10.62 5.66
N GLU A 176 -23.87 -10.52 6.58
CA GLU A 176 -24.15 -11.51 7.64
C GLU A 176 -25.23 -12.50 7.18
#